data_8f27b1e3b201d4344c1c697f7e13c16e
#
_entry.id   8f27b1e3b201d4344c1c697f7e13c16e
#
_cell.length_a   1.000
_cell.length_b   1.000
_cell.length_c   1.000
_cell.angle_alpha   90.00
_cell.angle_beta   90.00
_cell.angle_gamma   90.00
#
_symmetry.space_group_name_H-M   'P 1'
#
loop_
_entity.id
_entity.type
_entity.pdbx_description
1 polymer ?
#
loop_
_entity_poly.entity_id
_entity_poly.type
_entity_poly.pdbx_seq_one_letter_code
_entity_poly.pdbx_strand_id
1 'polypeptide(L)'
;MTAQKKFSRLVRLIYELDHVAVAFSGGIKSSLLLCAAQEAHGRDVWALTVNAAFFTKEDLYCVHEVLEDYKLNDARIPVYVLQEQAVSRNGRERCKVCSGMMSAELARYAEQVGAEVLLDGCLKGGKSCIALQRSEKLECRSPFIELGYDMRDICDMLQAVGRGYYIRKPVGCLADRFAPEEYLTAEKLDFVEEAEVFIRKFAGKERRLYFT
;
A
#
# COMPACT_ATOMS: atom_id res chain seq x y z
N MET A 1 17.22 10.04 -18.68
CA MET A 1 17.73 10.26 -17.29
C MET A 1 17.99 8.89 -16.67
N THR A 2 19.12 8.69 -15.95
CA THR A 2 19.44 7.40 -15.30
C THR A 2 18.51 7.18 -14.08
N ALA A 3 18.35 5.91 -13.68
CA ALA A 3 17.54 5.54 -12.50
C ALA A 3 18.02 6.26 -11.23
N GLN A 4 19.33 6.33 -11.01
CA GLN A 4 19.91 7.05 -9.87
C GLN A 4 19.54 8.55 -9.87
N LYS A 5 19.57 9.22 -11.03
CA LYS A 5 19.15 10.62 -11.13
C LYS A 5 17.65 10.80 -10.90
N LYS A 6 16.83 9.83 -11.33
CA LYS A 6 15.38 9.84 -11.03
C LYS A 6 15.13 9.68 -9.54
N PHE A 7 15.82 8.76 -8.88
CA PHE A 7 15.73 8.58 -7.43
C PHE A 7 16.16 9.85 -6.67
N SER A 8 17.30 10.45 -7.01
CA SER A 8 17.74 11.71 -6.37
C SER A 8 16.73 12.85 -6.56
N ARG A 9 16.02 12.90 -7.71
CA ARG A 9 14.95 13.87 -7.92
C ARG A 9 13.73 13.60 -7.05
N LEU A 10 13.39 12.33 -6.84
CA LEU A 10 12.31 11.93 -5.92
C LEU A 10 12.66 12.32 -4.48
N VAL A 11 13.86 12.00 -4.02
CA VAL A 11 14.37 12.37 -2.69
C VAL A 11 14.31 13.88 -2.49
N ARG A 12 14.79 14.67 -3.48
CA ARG A 12 14.76 16.13 -3.40
C ARG A 12 13.35 16.68 -3.30
N LEU A 13 12.39 16.16 -4.08
CA LEU A 13 10.99 16.58 -4.00
C LEU A 13 10.42 16.34 -2.61
N ILE A 14 10.74 15.19 -1.99
CA ILE A 14 10.28 14.84 -0.65
C ILE A 14 10.98 15.69 0.41
N TYR A 15 12.27 15.97 0.24
CA TYR A 15 13.07 16.79 1.16
C TYR A 15 12.51 18.22 1.34
N GLU A 16 11.82 18.75 0.33
CA GLU A 16 11.19 20.07 0.36
C GLU A 16 9.85 20.09 1.15
N LEU A 17 9.43 18.94 1.72
CA LEU A 17 8.19 18.79 2.48
C LEU A 17 8.49 18.65 3.97
N ASP A 18 7.63 19.18 4.83
CA ASP A 18 7.74 19.06 6.27
C ASP A 18 6.78 17.97 6.79
N HIS A 19 7.14 17.35 7.93
CA HIS A 19 6.30 16.41 8.67
C HIS A 19 5.60 15.34 7.81
N VAL A 20 6.43 14.53 7.14
CA VAL A 20 5.98 13.56 6.12
C VAL A 20 5.51 12.24 6.73
N ALA A 21 4.32 11.78 6.30
CA ALA A 21 3.89 10.40 6.44
C ALA A 21 3.74 9.72 5.07
N VAL A 22 3.95 8.42 5.00
CA VAL A 22 3.80 7.60 3.79
C VAL A 22 2.69 6.59 3.98
N ALA A 23 1.68 6.58 3.10
CA ALA A 23 0.70 5.51 3.01
C ALA A 23 1.40 4.25 2.48
N PHE A 24 1.75 3.35 3.41
CA PHE A 24 2.63 2.23 3.17
C PHE A 24 1.86 0.89 3.12
N SER A 25 2.03 0.13 2.06
CA SER A 25 1.35 -1.15 1.85
C SER A 25 2.30 -2.34 1.68
N GLY A 26 3.63 -2.16 1.86
CA GLY A 26 4.61 -3.19 1.58
C GLY A 26 4.81 -3.52 0.09
N GLY A 27 4.03 -2.91 -0.81
CA GLY A 27 4.15 -3.11 -2.26
C GLY A 27 5.29 -2.29 -2.89
N ILE A 28 5.69 -2.66 -4.10
CA ILE A 28 6.83 -2.09 -4.85
C ILE A 28 6.85 -0.56 -4.83
N LYS A 29 5.71 0.07 -5.11
CA LYS A 29 5.58 1.53 -5.20
C LYS A 29 5.79 2.20 -3.85
N SER A 30 5.06 1.76 -2.84
CA SER A 30 5.15 2.33 -1.50
C SER A 30 6.51 2.04 -0.84
N SER A 31 7.17 0.93 -1.18
CA SER A 31 8.52 0.63 -0.69
C SER A 31 9.58 1.57 -1.27
N LEU A 32 9.51 1.90 -2.58
CA LEU A 32 10.39 2.92 -3.14
C LEU A 32 10.12 4.30 -2.54
N LEU A 33 8.84 4.64 -2.35
CA LEU A 33 8.47 5.93 -1.76
C LEU A 33 8.97 6.06 -0.33
N LEU A 34 8.83 5.00 0.48
CA LEU A 34 9.35 4.96 1.85
C LEU A 34 10.87 5.06 1.88
N CYS A 35 11.57 4.37 0.95
CA CYS A 35 13.01 4.47 0.79
C CYS A 35 13.45 5.92 0.51
N ALA A 36 12.78 6.61 -0.41
CA ALA A 36 13.09 7.99 -0.74
C ALA A 36 12.77 8.97 0.39
N ALA A 37 11.67 8.74 1.12
CA ALA A 37 11.30 9.55 2.27
C ALA A 37 12.30 9.38 3.42
N GLN A 38 12.75 8.16 3.69
CA GLN A 38 13.78 7.88 4.68
C GLN A 38 15.14 8.51 4.29
N GLU A 39 15.51 8.48 3.01
CA GLU A 39 16.72 9.15 2.52
C GLU A 39 16.63 10.69 2.70
N ALA A 40 15.42 11.26 2.55
CA ALA A 40 15.17 12.69 2.68
C ALA A 40 15.16 13.17 4.15
N HIS A 41 14.49 12.45 5.04
CA HIS A 41 14.17 12.90 6.41
C HIS A 41 14.69 11.96 7.52
N GLY A 42 15.43 10.91 7.18
CA GLY A 42 15.94 9.99 8.18
C GLY A 42 14.80 9.24 8.90
N ARG A 43 14.77 9.31 10.23
CA ARG A 43 13.78 8.65 11.07
C ARG A 43 12.52 9.47 11.34
N ASP A 44 12.47 10.72 10.89
CA ASP A 44 11.34 11.63 11.13
C ASP A 44 10.17 11.39 10.16
N VAL A 45 10.14 10.21 9.54
CA VAL A 45 9.08 9.75 8.65
C VAL A 45 8.18 8.75 9.35
N TRP A 46 6.87 8.87 9.15
CA TRP A 46 5.88 7.88 9.55
C TRP A 46 5.49 6.96 8.40
N ALA A 47 5.58 5.65 8.60
CA ALA A 47 5.01 4.65 7.71
C ALA A 47 3.63 4.23 8.22
N LEU A 48 2.56 4.59 7.50
CA LEU A 48 1.18 4.32 7.91
C LEU A 48 0.61 3.18 7.08
N THR A 49 0.35 2.04 7.71
CA THR A 49 -0.18 0.84 7.08
C THR A 49 -1.59 0.56 7.58
N VAL A 50 -2.58 0.55 6.67
CA VAL A 50 -3.92 0.04 7.01
C VAL A 50 -3.89 -1.48 7.09
N ASN A 51 -4.57 -2.02 8.10
CA ASN A 51 -4.78 -3.45 8.28
C ASN A 51 -6.28 -3.75 8.16
N ALA A 52 -6.68 -4.38 7.06
CA ALA A 52 -8.07 -4.73 6.77
C ALA A 52 -8.17 -6.20 6.36
N ALA A 53 -9.33 -6.81 6.53
CA ALA A 53 -9.59 -8.23 6.30
C ALA A 53 -9.26 -8.74 4.88
N PHE A 54 -9.06 -7.84 3.92
CA PHE A 54 -8.74 -8.20 2.53
C PHE A 54 -7.25 -8.29 2.21
N PHE A 55 -6.37 -7.94 3.15
CA PHE A 55 -4.92 -8.11 3.00
C PHE A 55 -4.51 -9.52 3.44
N THR A 56 -3.58 -10.09 2.70
CA THR A 56 -3.04 -11.41 3.04
C THR A 56 -1.99 -11.31 4.14
N LYS A 57 -1.74 -12.42 4.84
CA LYS A 57 -0.61 -12.54 5.78
C LYS A 57 0.73 -12.27 5.09
N GLU A 58 0.83 -12.61 3.79
CA GLU A 58 2.01 -12.32 2.97
C GLU A 58 2.19 -10.81 2.72
N ASP A 59 1.10 -10.05 2.45
CA ASP A 59 1.19 -8.59 2.34
C ASP A 59 1.68 -7.97 3.66
N LEU A 60 1.14 -8.42 4.80
CA LEU A 60 1.55 -7.95 6.12
C LEU A 60 2.98 -8.34 6.49
N TYR A 61 3.43 -9.51 6.03
CA TYR A 61 4.82 -9.93 6.18
C TYR A 61 5.77 -9.04 5.36
N CYS A 62 5.40 -8.70 4.11
CA CYS A 62 6.17 -7.76 3.29
C CYS A 62 6.28 -6.37 3.93
N VAL A 63 5.19 -5.88 4.56
CA VAL A 63 5.22 -4.65 5.36
C VAL A 63 6.26 -4.75 6.47
N HIS A 64 6.24 -5.84 7.24
CA HIS A 64 7.18 -6.04 8.34
C HIS A 64 8.63 -6.06 7.87
N GLU A 65 8.96 -6.85 6.84
CA GLU A 65 10.32 -6.94 6.30
C GLU A 65 10.89 -5.57 5.89
N VAL A 66 10.08 -4.75 5.19
CA VAL A 66 10.54 -3.43 4.75
C VAL A 66 10.76 -2.50 5.94
N LEU A 67 9.87 -2.53 6.94
CA LEU A 67 9.99 -1.66 8.12
C LEU A 67 11.20 -2.02 8.97
N GLU A 68 11.53 -3.31 9.12
CA GLU A 68 12.74 -3.76 9.82
C GLU A 68 14.04 -3.21 9.18
N ASP A 69 14.06 -3.08 7.85
CA ASP A 69 15.20 -2.52 7.12
C ASP A 69 15.47 -1.04 7.45
N TYR A 70 14.43 -0.28 7.80
CA TYR A 70 14.54 1.17 7.94
C TYR A 70 14.46 1.68 9.38
N LYS A 71 13.85 0.93 10.30
CA LYS A 71 13.64 1.33 11.72
C LYS A 71 13.00 2.71 11.86
N LEU A 72 11.95 2.94 11.08
CA LEU A 72 11.17 4.17 11.07
C LEU A 72 10.05 4.12 12.12
N ASN A 73 9.42 5.28 12.38
CA ASN A 73 8.15 5.31 13.06
C ASN A 73 7.10 4.63 12.18
N ASP A 74 6.37 3.66 12.72
CA ASP A 74 5.31 2.98 12.00
C ASP A 74 4.02 2.86 12.81
N ALA A 75 2.92 2.73 12.10
CA ALA A 75 1.63 2.41 12.69
C ALA A 75 0.83 1.48 11.80
N ARG A 76 0.23 0.46 12.43
CA ARG A 76 -0.73 -0.45 11.80
C ARG A 76 -2.13 -0.05 12.22
N ILE A 77 -2.90 0.47 11.28
CA ILE A 77 -4.22 1.09 11.49
C ILE A 77 -5.30 0.07 11.15
N PRO A 78 -6.03 -0.48 12.15
CA PRO A 78 -7.10 -1.43 11.86
C PRO A 78 -8.27 -0.72 11.17
N VAL A 79 -8.78 -1.32 10.09
CA VAL A 79 -9.96 -0.85 9.37
C VAL A 79 -10.95 -1.99 9.22
N TYR A 80 -12.09 -1.87 9.87
CA TYR A 80 -13.10 -2.93 9.96
C TYR A 80 -14.06 -2.89 8.76
N VAL A 81 -13.51 -3.07 7.56
CA VAL A 81 -14.24 -2.93 6.28
C VAL A 81 -15.44 -3.86 6.13
N LEU A 82 -15.45 -5.03 6.76
CA LEU A 82 -16.57 -5.99 6.69
C LEU A 82 -17.80 -5.55 7.50
N GLN A 83 -17.66 -4.59 8.40
CA GLN A 83 -18.80 -4.01 9.13
C GLN A 83 -19.67 -3.14 8.20
N GLU A 84 -19.09 -2.65 7.10
CA GLU A 84 -19.83 -1.89 6.09
C GLU A 84 -20.57 -2.83 5.13
N GLN A 85 -21.90 -2.70 5.07
CA GLN A 85 -22.75 -3.59 4.31
C GLN A 85 -22.44 -3.55 2.79
N ALA A 86 -22.11 -2.38 2.25
CA ALA A 86 -21.72 -2.23 0.85
C ALA A 86 -20.44 -3.00 0.52
N VAL A 87 -19.60 -3.26 1.54
CA VAL A 87 -18.36 -4.03 1.40
C VAL A 87 -18.61 -5.52 1.61
N SER A 88 -19.30 -5.89 2.70
CA SER A 88 -19.54 -7.31 3.04
C SER A 88 -20.46 -8.01 2.03
N ARG A 89 -21.37 -7.31 1.35
CA ARG A 89 -22.17 -7.86 0.24
C ARG A 89 -21.42 -8.05 -1.07
N ASN A 90 -20.15 -7.67 -1.16
CA ASN A 90 -19.34 -7.82 -2.36
C ASN A 90 -19.95 -7.16 -3.63
N GLY A 91 -20.68 -6.06 -3.43
CA GLY A 91 -21.34 -5.33 -4.50
C GLY A 91 -20.40 -4.48 -5.36
N ARG A 92 -20.96 -3.86 -6.39
CA ARG A 92 -20.19 -3.03 -7.36
C ARG A 92 -19.44 -1.88 -6.71
N GLU A 93 -19.99 -1.30 -5.62
CA GLU A 93 -19.39 -0.18 -4.90
C GLU A 93 -18.36 -0.62 -3.84
N ARG A 94 -18.14 -1.93 -3.65
CA ARG A 94 -17.23 -2.50 -2.63
C ARG A 94 -15.87 -1.78 -2.61
N CYS A 95 -15.19 -1.73 -3.76
CA CYS A 95 -13.85 -1.17 -3.82
C CYS A 95 -13.82 0.34 -3.51
N LYS A 96 -14.82 1.08 -3.96
CA LYS A 96 -14.94 2.51 -3.69
C LYS A 96 -15.17 2.78 -2.20
N VAL A 97 -16.11 2.07 -1.58
CA VAL A 97 -16.40 2.21 -0.15
C VAL A 97 -15.23 1.77 0.69
N CYS A 98 -14.65 0.59 0.42
CA CYS A 98 -13.48 0.07 1.12
C CYS A 98 -12.28 1.03 1.04
N SER A 99 -11.95 1.54 -0.15
CA SER A 99 -10.86 2.50 -0.31
C SER A 99 -11.14 3.82 0.40
N GLY A 100 -12.39 4.29 0.42
CA GLY A 100 -12.79 5.48 1.16
C GLY A 100 -12.59 5.33 2.67
N MET A 101 -12.98 4.18 3.24
CA MET A 101 -12.74 3.88 4.66
C MET A 101 -11.26 3.85 5.00
N MET A 102 -10.45 3.16 4.18
CA MET A 102 -9.00 3.11 4.38
C MET A 102 -8.35 4.48 4.28
N SER A 103 -8.78 5.30 3.31
CA SER A 103 -8.26 6.66 3.13
C SER A 103 -8.61 7.56 4.30
N ALA A 104 -9.83 7.48 4.82
CA ALA A 104 -10.26 8.26 5.98
C ALA A 104 -9.42 7.94 7.23
N GLU A 105 -9.17 6.64 7.49
CA GLU A 105 -8.36 6.22 8.63
C GLU A 105 -6.88 6.59 8.46
N LEU A 106 -6.32 6.52 7.25
CA LEU A 106 -4.97 7.00 6.96
C LEU A 106 -4.84 8.51 7.24
N ALA A 107 -5.78 9.32 6.75
CA ALA A 107 -5.77 10.75 6.96
C ALA A 107 -5.91 11.11 8.45
N ARG A 108 -6.87 10.50 9.13
CA ARG A 108 -7.10 10.69 10.57
C ARG A 108 -5.83 10.39 11.38
N TYR A 109 -5.15 9.27 11.06
CA TYR A 109 -3.96 8.87 11.80
C TYR A 109 -2.74 9.73 11.44
N ALA A 110 -2.61 10.15 10.17
CA ALA A 110 -1.56 11.08 9.75
C ALA A 110 -1.64 12.40 10.56
N GLU A 111 -2.85 12.96 10.72
CA GLU A 111 -3.05 14.15 11.57
C GLU A 111 -2.71 13.89 13.05
N GLN A 112 -3.04 12.72 13.59
CA GLN A 112 -2.74 12.34 14.98
C GLN A 112 -1.24 12.28 15.27
N VAL A 113 -0.43 11.85 14.30
CA VAL A 113 1.03 11.80 14.44
C VAL A 113 1.70 13.12 14.06
N GLY A 114 0.92 14.15 13.74
CA GLY A 114 1.41 15.48 13.42
C GLY A 114 1.98 15.59 11.99
N ALA A 115 1.60 14.68 11.08
CA ALA A 115 2.01 14.81 9.69
C ALA A 115 1.24 15.96 9.00
N GLU A 116 1.94 16.76 8.23
CA GLU A 116 1.38 17.81 7.39
C GLU A 116 1.19 17.32 5.95
N VAL A 117 1.99 16.33 5.54
CA VAL A 117 1.94 15.76 4.20
C VAL A 117 1.82 14.24 4.27
N LEU A 118 0.81 13.68 3.60
CA LEU A 118 0.65 12.25 3.40
C LEU A 118 0.95 11.89 1.94
N LEU A 119 1.98 11.06 1.75
CA LEU A 119 2.44 10.62 0.44
C LEU A 119 1.81 9.29 0.06
N ASP A 120 1.45 9.13 -1.21
CA ASP A 120 1.02 7.86 -1.80
C ASP A 120 1.89 7.43 -2.99
N GLY A 121 1.88 6.12 -3.25
CA GLY A 121 2.57 5.50 -4.39
C GLY A 121 1.72 5.43 -5.66
N CYS A 122 0.80 6.35 -5.89
CA CYS A 122 -0.06 6.34 -7.06
C CYS A 122 0.69 6.62 -8.36
N LEU A 123 0.25 5.97 -9.44
CA LEU A 123 0.72 6.20 -10.81
C LEU A 123 -0.41 6.73 -11.66
N LYS A 124 -0.08 7.53 -12.66
CA LYS A 124 -1.06 8.05 -13.62
C LYS A 124 -1.78 6.89 -14.33
N GLY A 125 -3.10 6.88 -14.25
CA GLY A 125 -3.92 5.80 -14.83
C GLY A 125 -3.89 4.47 -14.06
N GLY A 126 -3.27 4.41 -12.89
CA GLY A 126 -3.25 3.21 -12.04
C GLY A 126 -4.62 2.90 -11.43
N LYS A 127 -5.08 1.63 -11.57
CA LYS A 127 -6.39 1.19 -11.07
C LYS A 127 -6.42 0.91 -9.55
N SER A 128 -5.26 0.75 -8.92
CA SER A 128 -5.12 0.33 -7.51
C SER A 128 -4.60 1.46 -6.62
N CYS A 129 -5.17 2.64 -6.76
CA CYS A 129 -4.81 3.77 -5.93
C CYS A 129 -5.93 4.09 -4.95
N ILE A 130 -5.59 4.13 -3.67
CA ILE A 130 -6.49 4.70 -2.66
C ILE A 130 -6.41 6.21 -2.84
N ALA A 131 -7.50 6.83 -3.29
CA ALA A 131 -7.57 8.28 -3.36
C ALA A 131 -7.57 8.83 -1.93
N LEU A 132 -6.45 9.36 -1.48
CA LEU A 132 -6.31 9.90 -0.13
C LEU A 132 -7.24 11.10 0.09
N GLN A 133 -7.87 11.13 1.25
CA GLN A 133 -8.71 12.27 1.68
C GLN A 133 -7.81 13.41 2.16
N ARG A 134 -8.07 14.58 1.64
CA ARG A 134 -7.43 15.83 2.07
C ARG A 134 -8.22 16.46 3.20
N SER A 135 -7.54 17.18 4.07
CA SER A 135 -8.15 18.06 5.05
C SER A 135 -7.51 19.45 4.99
N GLU A 136 -7.97 20.37 5.81
CA GLU A 136 -7.34 21.71 5.92
C GLU A 136 -5.92 21.62 6.49
N LYS A 137 -5.60 20.55 7.24
CA LYS A 137 -4.32 20.36 7.92
C LYS A 137 -3.41 19.34 7.25
N LEU A 138 -3.94 18.53 6.33
CA LEU A 138 -3.21 17.42 5.71
C LEU A 138 -3.22 17.56 4.20
N GLU A 139 -2.06 17.82 3.62
CA GLU A 139 -1.85 17.75 2.18
C GLU A 139 -1.62 16.30 1.75
N CYS A 140 -2.27 15.86 0.68
CA CYS A 140 -2.02 14.55 0.07
C CYS A 140 -1.31 14.71 -1.25
N ARG A 141 -0.17 14.05 -1.42
CA ARG A 141 0.66 14.16 -2.63
C ARG A 141 1.00 12.80 -3.22
N SER A 142 1.13 12.77 -4.54
CA SER A 142 1.49 11.58 -5.33
C SER A 142 2.79 11.85 -6.10
N PRO A 143 3.97 11.72 -5.48
CA PRO A 143 5.26 12.12 -6.06
C PRO A 143 5.56 11.46 -7.41
N PHE A 144 5.13 10.22 -7.63
CA PHE A 144 5.33 9.55 -8.91
C PHE A 144 4.51 10.16 -10.04
N ILE A 145 3.28 10.63 -9.74
CA ILE A 145 2.45 11.36 -10.72
C ILE A 145 3.08 12.71 -11.03
N GLU A 146 3.52 13.44 -10.01
CA GLU A 146 4.15 14.77 -10.14
C GLU A 146 5.42 14.72 -10.97
N LEU A 147 6.22 13.67 -10.81
CA LEU A 147 7.48 13.49 -11.53
C LEU A 147 7.31 12.76 -12.88
N GLY A 148 6.10 12.26 -13.18
CA GLY A 148 5.80 11.54 -14.41
C GLY A 148 6.47 10.17 -14.50
N TYR A 149 6.66 9.49 -13.35
CA TYR A 149 7.29 8.16 -13.30
C TYR A 149 6.27 7.05 -13.55
N ASP A 150 6.73 6.00 -14.20
CA ASP A 150 5.97 4.78 -14.45
C ASP A 150 6.50 3.60 -13.62
N MET A 151 5.87 2.42 -13.79
CA MET A 151 6.27 1.21 -13.04
C MET A 151 7.69 0.75 -13.39
N ARG A 152 8.15 0.94 -14.63
CA ARG A 152 9.50 0.60 -15.05
C ARG A 152 10.52 1.48 -14.34
N ASP A 153 10.26 2.78 -14.26
CA ASP A 153 11.09 3.73 -13.53
C ASP A 153 11.22 3.33 -12.05
N ILE A 154 10.13 2.90 -11.43
CA ILE A 154 10.13 2.46 -10.03
C ILE A 154 10.99 1.21 -9.83
N CYS A 155 10.86 0.21 -10.70
CA CYS A 155 11.69 -0.99 -10.63
C CYS A 155 13.17 -0.68 -10.87
N ASP A 156 13.48 0.15 -11.87
CA ASP A 156 14.85 0.56 -12.18
C ASP A 156 15.49 1.36 -11.02
N MET A 157 14.72 2.23 -10.36
CA MET A 157 15.18 2.97 -9.18
C MET A 157 15.44 2.04 -7.99
N LEU A 158 14.55 1.08 -7.69
CA LEU A 158 14.76 0.11 -6.61
C LEU A 158 16.02 -0.72 -6.84
N GLN A 159 16.28 -1.15 -8.10
CA GLN A 159 17.52 -1.85 -8.43
C GLN A 159 18.75 -0.95 -8.25
N ALA A 160 18.69 0.29 -8.71
CA ALA A 160 19.80 1.25 -8.63
C ALA A 160 20.20 1.61 -7.19
N VAL A 161 19.25 1.55 -6.24
CA VAL A 161 19.52 1.79 -4.81
C VAL A 161 19.75 0.50 -4.00
N GLY A 162 19.94 -0.65 -4.67
CA GLY A 162 20.21 -1.93 -4.01
C GLY A 162 19.03 -2.56 -3.30
N ARG A 163 17.79 -2.13 -3.61
CA ARG A 163 16.53 -2.61 -3.01
C ARG A 163 15.68 -3.43 -3.99
N GLY A 164 16.29 -4.02 -5.02
CA GLY A 164 15.60 -4.82 -6.03
C GLY A 164 14.79 -5.99 -5.46
N TYR A 165 15.09 -6.48 -4.27
CA TYR A 165 14.35 -7.54 -3.58
C TYR A 165 12.94 -7.11 -3.13
N TYR A 166 12.59 -5.81 -3.12
CA TYR A 166 11.21 -5.35 -2.94
C TYR A 166 10.35 -5.50 -4.20
N ILE A 167 10.95 -5.86 -5.35
CA ILE A 167 10.21 -6.07 -6.60
C ILE A 167 9.52 -7.43 -6.53
N ARG A 168 8.28 -7.44 -6.04
CA ARG A 168 7.44 -8.63 -5.84
C ARG A 168 6.12 -8.48 -6.59
N LYS A 169 5.52 -9.61 -6.95
CA LYS A 169 4.17 -9.59 -7.51
C LYS A 169 3.15 -9.35 -6.41
N PRO A 170 2.20 -8.43 -6.60
CA PRO A 170 1.14 -8.24 -5.62
C PRO A 170 0.25 -9.47 -5.53
N VAL A 171 -0.11 -9.89 -4.32
CA VAL A 171 -1.04 -11.01 -4.09
C VAL A 171 -2.47 -10.59 -4.49
N GLY A 172 -2.81 -9.35 -4.30
CA GLY A 172 -4.10 -8.76 -4.63
C GLY A 172 -5.16 -8.98 -3.53
N CYS A 173 -6.29 -8.31 -3.68
CA CYS A 173 -7.37 -8.29 -2.68
C CYS A 173 -8.03 -9.67 -2.53
N LEU A 174 -8.13 -10.22 -1.31
CA LEU A 174 -8.81 -11.51 -1.06
C LEU A 174 -10.27 -11.53 -1.51
N ALA A 175 -10.95 -10.39 -1.44
CA ALA A 175 -12.34 -10.29 -1.91
C ALA A 175 -12.51 -10.56 -3.41
N ASP A 176 -11.44 -10.44 -4.21
CA ASP A 176 -11.48 -10.73 -5.65
C ASP A 176 -11.53 -12.25 -5.96
N ARG A 177 -11.49 -13.12 -4.94
CA ARG A 177 -11.63 -14.59 -5.06
C ARG A 177 -13.09 -15.03 -5.07
N PHE A 178 -14.01 -14.14 -4.73
CA PHE A 178 -15.43 -14.42 -4.59
C PHE A 178 -16.23 -13.81 -5.74
N ALA A 179 -17.32 -14.48 -6.11
CA ALA A 179 -18.23 -13.96 -7.12
C ALA A 179 -18.86 -12.63 -6.66
N PRO A 180 -19.19 -11.72 -7.59
CA PRO A 180 -19.96 -10.52 -7.25
C PRO A 180 -21.24 -10.89 -6.50
N GLU A 181 -21.65 -10.07 -5.53
CA GLU A 181 -22.81 -10.22 -4.66
C GLU A 181 -22.73 -11.44 -3.70
N GLU A 182 -21.63 -12.16 -3.66
CA GLU A 182 -21.41 -13.18 -2.64
C GLU A 182 -21.02 -12.52 -1.31
N TYR A 183 -21.74 -12.88 -0.22
CA TYR A 183 -21.49 -12.29 1.08
C TYR A 183 -20.14 -12.72 1.65
N LEU A 184 -19.30 -11.73 1.97
CA LEU A 184 -17.95 -11.90 2.51
C LEU A 184 -17.97 -11.91 4.03
N THR A 185 -17.33 -12.92 4.63
CA THR A 185 -17.08 -13.02 6.07
C THR A 185 -15.57 -13.22 6.32
N ALA A 186 -15.14 -12.94 7.54
CA ALA A 186 -13.75 -13.18 7.92
C ALA A 186 -13.35 -14.64 7.72
N GLU A 187 -14.23 -15.58 8.12
CA GLU A 187 -13.99 -17.04 8.01
C GLU A 187 -13.80 -17.46 6.54
N LYS A 188 -14.60 -16.91 5.61
CA LYS A 188 -14.45 -17.20 4.19
C LYS A 188 -13.12 -16.69 3.64
N LEU A 189 -12.72 -15.49 4.04
CA LEU A 189 -11.45 -14.89 3.61
C LEU A 189 -10.26 -15.68 4.16
N ASP A 190 -10.28 -16.04 5.44
CA ASP A 190 -9.25 -16.87 6.07
C ASP A 190 -9.14 -18.23 5.39
N PHE A 191 -10.28 -18.88 5.12
CA PHE A 191 -10.30 -20.18 4.43
C PHE A 191 -9.65 -20.11 3.06
N VAL A 192 -9.95 -19.08 2.26
CA VAL A 192 -9.36 -18.89 0.93
C VAL A 192 -7.85 -18.67 1.03
N GLU A 193 -7.41 -17.84 1.95
CA GLU A 193 -5.98 -17.59 2.15
C GLU A 193 -5.24 -18.86 2.54
N GLU A 194 -5.76 -19.63 3.50
CA GLU A 194 -5.15 -20.91 3.94
C GLU A 194 -5.12 -21.93 2.80
N ALA A 195 -6.19 -22.04 2.02
CA ALA A 195 -6.23 -22.93 0.87
C ALA A 195 -5.24 -22.52 -0.23
N GLU A 196 -5.09 -21.21 -0.53
CA GLU A 196 -4.07 -20.73 -1.47
C GLU A 196 -2.65 -21.03 -0.96
N VAL A 197 -2.36 -20.84 0.32
CA VAL A 197 -1.07 -21.17 0.93
C VAL A 197 -0.78 -22.67 0.83
N PHE A 198 -1.79 -23.52 1.12
CA PHE A 198 -1.65 -24.98 1.00
C PHE A 198 -1.33 -25.40 -0.44
N ILE A 199 -2.09 -24.91 -1.41
CA ILE A 199 -1.88 -25.25 -2.84
C ILE A 199 -0.50 -24.81 -3.32
N ARG A 200 -0.03 -23.63 -2.92
CA ARG A 200 1.31 -23.14 -3.29
C ARG A 200 2.43 -24.10 -2.85
N LYS A 201 2.30 -24.72 -1.68
CA LYS A 201 3.29 -25.69 -1.17
C LYS A 201 3.43 -26.93 -2.09
N PHE A 202 2.35 -27.35 -2.73
CA PHE A 202 2.33 -28.56 -3.58
C PHE A 202 2.47 -28.27 -5.06
N ALA A 203 1.96 -27.15 -5.56
CA ALA A 203 1.91 -26.84 -6.98
C ALA A 203 3.09 -26.00 -7.49
N GLY A 204 3.97 -25.51 -6.62
CA GLY A 204 5.21 -24.78 -6.97
C GLY A 204 4.99 -23.47 -7.73
N LYS A 205 3.77 -22.94 -7.81
CA LYS A 205 3.41 -21.69 -8.51
C LYS A 205 2.34 -20.94 -7.75
N GLU A 206 2.36 -19.61 -7.87
CA GLU A 206 1.29 -18.74 -7.40
C GLU A 206 -0.02 -19.09 -8.11
N ARG A 207 -0.93 -19.74 -7.41
CA ARG A 207 -2.30 -20.00 -7.89
C ARG A 207 -3.29 -19.29 -7.00
N ARG A 208 -4.27 -18.66 -7.62
CA ARG A 208 -5.42 -18.05 -6.94
C ARG A 208 -6.60 -18.99 -7.05
N LEU A 209 -7.34 -19.12 -5.96
CA LEU A 209 -8.61 -19.83 -5.94
C LEU A 209 -9.74 -18.84 -6.19
N TYR A 210 -10.69 -19.23 -7.02
CA TYR A 210 -11.91 -18.45 -7.24
C TYR A 210 -13.10 -19.32 -6.86
N PHE A 211 -13.98 -18.75 -6.06
CA PHE A 211 -15.25 -19.35 -5.68
C PHE A 211 -16.34 -18.78 -6.58
N THR A 212 -17.06 -19.64 -7.25
CA THR A 212 -18.19 -19.32 -8.14
C THR A 212 -19.48 -19.84 -7.57
#